data_02d2e035bc75efff6f345248f810c83b
#
_entry.id   02d2e035bc75efff6f345248f810c83b
#
_cell.length_a   1.000
_cell.length_b   1.000
_cell.length_c   1.000
_cell.angle_alpha   90.00
_cell.angle_beta   90.00
_cell.angle_gamma   90.00
#
_symmetry.space_group_name_H-M   'P 1'
#
loop_
_entity.id
_entity.type
_entity.pdbx_description
1 polymer ?
#
loop_
_entity_poly.entity_id
_entity_poly.type
_entity_poly.pdbx_seq_one_letter_code
_entity_poly.pdbx_strand_id
1 'polypeptide(L)'
;MSGYLTTHVLDTARGCPAVGLEVELYNIDGKLRKQLCSAMTNADGRTDEPMLAEDEFAVGVYELVFHVGHYFQKSGLDFDELAEDAPLFLDAIPIRFGLALPRHYHVPLLLSPFGYSTYRGS
;
A
#
# COMPACT_ATOMS: atom_id res chain seq x y z
N MET A 1 -15.54 -19.70 7.99
CA MET A 1 -15.13 -18.33 8.23
C MET A 1 -14.22 -17.86 7.11
N SER A 2 -14.55 -16.75 6.51
CA SER A 2 -13.77 -16.22 5.41
C SER A 2 -12.83 -15.11 5.89
N GLY A 3 -11.80 -14.84 5.10
CA GLY A 3 -10.87 -13.78 5.38
C GLY A 3 -11.02 -12.65 4.39
N TYR A 4 -10.35 -11.55 4.67
CA TYR A 4 -10.26 -10.42 3.75
C TYR A 4 -9.04 -9.58 4.10
N LEU A 5 -8.62 -8.74 3.15
CA LEU A 5 -7.40 -7.94 3.28
C LEU A 5 -7.73 -6.47 3.13
N THR A 6 -7.28 -5.66 4.09
CA THR A 6 -7.43 -4.20 4.04
C THR A 6 -6.08 -3.53 4.23
N THR A 7 -6.00 -2.26 3.82
CA THR A 7 -4.80 -1.44 4.00
C THR A 7 -5.19 -0.03 4.42
N HIS A 8 -4.21 0.71 4.93
CA HIS A 8 -4.40 2.07 5.39
C HIS A 8 -3.04 2.77 5.32
N VAL A 9 -2.99 3.96 4.75
CA VAL A 9 -1.74 4.70 4.60
C VAL A 9 -1.82 5.99 5.39
N LEU A 10 -0.88 6.17 6.31
CA LEU A 10 -0.76 7.39 7.10
C LEU A 10 0.51 8.14 6.66
N ASP A 11 0.33 9.41 6.30
CA ASP A 11 1.43 10.32 5.99
C ASP A 11 1.92 10.92 7.31
N THR A 12 2.99 10.35 7.85
CA THR A 12 3.49 10.75 9.17
C THR A 12 4.19 12.10 9.14
N ALA A 13 4.68 12.53 7.98
CA ALA A 13 5.31 13.84 7.86
C ALA A 13 4.28 14.96 7.98
N ARG A 14 3.06 14.72 7.50
CA ARG A 14 1.98 15.70 7.55
C ARG A 14 0.99 15.44 8.68
N GLY A 15 1.06 14.26 9.31
CA GLY A 15 0.18 13.90 10.40
C GLY A 15 -1.27 13.64 9.98
N CYS A 16 -1.48 13.18 8.75
CA CYS A 16 -2.82 12.95 8.21
C CYS A 16 -2.83 11.71 7.31
N PRO A 17 -4.03 11.18 6.99
CA PRO A 17 -4.12 10.08 6.03
C PRO A 17 -3.55 10.48 4.67
N ALA A 18 -2.92 9.54 3.99
CA ALA A 18 -2.43 9.76 2.62
C ALA A 18 -3.58 9.52 1.65
N VAL A 19 -4.05 10.59 1.01
CA VAL A 19 -5.20 10.57 0.10
C VAL A 19 -4.69 10.50 -1.34
N GLY A 20 -5.33 9.68 -2.18
CA GLY A 20 -4.99 9.61 -3.59
C GLY A 20 -3.70 8.87 -3.89
N LEU A 21 -3.32 7.92 -3.03
CA LEU A 21 -2.16 7.08 -3.22
C LEU A 21 -2.59 5.77 -3.87
N GLU A 22 -1.94 5.40 -4.97
CA GLU A 22 -2.27 4.16 -5.68
C GLU A 22 -1.64 2.96 -4.98
N VAL A 23 -2.45 1.91 -4.78
CA VAL A 23 -2.02 0.64 -4.18
C VAL A 23 -2.42 -0.49 -5.11
N GLU A 24 -1.49 -1.39 -5.38
CA GLU A 24 -1.75 -2.57 -6.19
C GLU A 24 -1.57 -3.82 -5.34
N LEU A 25 -2.35 -4.86 -5.63
CA LEU A 25 -2.22 -6.16 -4.97
C LEU A 25 -1.82 -7.22 -5.99
N TYR A 26 -0.81 -8.00 -5.64
CA TYR A 26 -0.33 -9.11 -6.45
C TYR A 26 -0.39 -10.41 -5.67
N ASN A 27 -0.69 -11.50 -6.37
CA ASN A 27 -0.50 -12.86 -5.85
C ASN A 27 0.89 -13.32 -6.28
N ILE A 28 1.63 -13.92 -5.36
CA ILE A 28 2.99 -14.41 -5.61
C ILE A 28 2.94 -15.92 -5.54
N ASP A 29 3.27 -16.58 -6.64
CA ASP A 29 3.34 -18.04 -6.73
C ASP A 29 4.70 -18.41 -7.32
N GLY A 30 5.67 -18.67 -6.43
CA GLY A 30 7.05 -18.90 -6.84
C GLY A 30 7.61 -17.69 -7.56
N LYS A 31 7.92 -17.87 -8.84
CA LYS A 31 8.41 -16.76 -9.68
C LYS A 31 7.29 -16.00 -10.38
N LEU A 32 6.07 -16.51 -10.30
CA LEU A 32 4.92 -15.87 -10.94
C LEU A 32 4.38 -14.77 -10.04
N ARG A 33 4.06 -13.63 -10.65
CA ARG A 33 3.56 -12.45 -9.97
C ARG A 33 2.36 -11.94 -10.76
N LYS A 34 1.17 -12.13 -10.20
CA LYS A 34 -0.08 -11.81 -10.90
C LYS A 34 -0.80 -10.66 -10.20
N GLN A 35 -1.06 -9.58 -10.92
CA GLN A 35 -1.83 -8.47 -10.38
C GLN A 35 -3.30 -8.87 -10.23
N LEU A 36 -3.84 -8.66 -9.05
CA LEU A 36 -5.24 -8.97 -8.74
C LEU A 36 -6.13 -7.74 -8.81
N CYS A 37 -5.64 -6.59 -8.32
CA CYS A 37 -6.42 -5.36 -8.34
C CYS A 37 -5.53 -4.15 -8.09
N SER A 38 -6.10 -2.97 -8.27
CA SER A 38 -5.50 -1.71 -7.86
C SER A 38 -6.59 -0.81 -7.31
N ALA A 39 -6.20 0.12 -6.44
CA ALA A 39 -7.14 1.06 -5.84
C ALA A 39 -6.40 2.34 -5.46
N MET A 40 -7.16 3.43 -5.29
CA MET A 40 -6.63 4.69 -4.78
C MET A 40 -7.12 4.85 -3.35
N THR A 41 -6.26 5.36 -2.47
CA THR A 41 -6.70 5.66 -1.11
C THR A 41 -7.68 6.83 -1.11
N ASN A 42 -8.64 6.75 -0.21
CA ASN A 42 -9.68 7.76 -0.04
C ASN A 42 -9.29 8.79 1.02
N ALA A 43 -10.25 9.61 1.45
CA ALA A 43 -10.01 10.67 2.43
C ALA A 43 -9.51 10.15 3.79
N ASP A 44 -9.78 8.90 4.09
CA ASP A 44 -9.32 8.25 5.33
C ASP A 44 -7.98 7.53 5.16
N GLY A 45 -7.39 7.57 3.97
CA GLY A 45 -6.17 6.82 3.68
C GLY A 45 -6.41 5.33 3.49
N ARG A 46 -7.65 4.92 3.37
CA ARG A 46 -8.07 3.53 3.16
C ARG A 46 -8.56 3.36 1.74
N THR A 47 -8.84 2.14 1.35
CA THR A 47 -9.53 1.89 0.07
C THR A 47 -11.02 1.72 0.33
N ASP A 48 -11.85 2.09 -0.65
CA ASP A 48 -13.31 2.02 -0.48
C ASP A 48 -13.79 0.59 -0.27
N GLU A 49 -13.06 -0.38 -0.86
CA GLU A 49 -13.35 -1.79 -0.71
C GLU A 49 -12.09 -2.52 -0.25
N PRO A 50 -12.22 -3.70 0.38
CA PRO A 50 -11.05 -4.49 0.73
C PRO A 50 -10.18 -4.78 -0.50
N MET A 51 -8.88 -4.83 -0.32
CA MET A 51 -7.96 -5.19 -1.41
C MET A 51 -8.19 -6.64 -1.83
N LEU A 52 -8.67 -7.46 -0.92
CA LEU A 52 -9.06 -8.84 -1.20
C LEU A 52 -10.34 -9.11 -0.41
N ALA A 53 -11.44 -9.33 -1.13
CA ALA A 53 -12.74 -9.57 -0.52
C ALA A 53 -12.87 -11.02 -0.05
N GLU A 54 -13.88 -11.28 0.79
CA GLU A 54 -14.07 -12.61 1.38
C GLU A 54 -14.23 -13.72 0.35
N ASP A 55 -14.92 -13.45 -0.74
CA ASP A 55 -15.16 -14.44 -1.80
C ASP A 55 -13.92 -14.67 -2.67
N GLU A 56 -12.91 -13.82 -2.56
CA GLU A 56 -11.67 -13.93 -3.32
C GLU A 56 -10.49 -14.40 -2.46
N PHE A 57 -10.71 -14.49 -1.15
CA PHE A 57 -9.62 -14.78 -0.21
C PHE A 57 -9.11 -16.22 -0.39
N ALA A 58 -7.81 -16.35 -0.46
CA ALA A 58 -7.12 -17.65 -0.45
C ALA A 58 -5.83 -17.50 0.34
N VAL A 59 -5.49 -18.54 1.07
CA VAL A 59 -4.20 -18.64 1.77
C VAL A 59 -3.07 -18.60 0.74
N GLY A 60 -2.02 -17.85 1.01
CA GLY A 60 -0.90 -17.74 0.10
C GLY A 60 -0.04 -16.51 0.36
N VAL A 61 0.89 -16.27 -0.56
CA VAL A 61 1.80 -15.13 -0.48
C VAL A 61 1.31 -14.04 -1.42
N TYR A 62 1.31 -12.82 -0.92
CA TYR A 62 0.81 -11.66 -1.64
C TYR A 62 1.79 -10.51 -1.50
N GLU A 63 1.63 -9.51 -2.35
CA GLU A 63 2.46 -8.30 -2.30
C GLU A 63 1.60 -7.08 -2.57
N LEU A 64 1.61 -6.13 -1.64
CA LEU A 64 1.05 -4.80 -1.87
C LEU A 64 2.15 -3.89 -2.38
N VAL A 65 1.86 -3.13 -3.43
CA VAL A 65 2.80 -2.15 -3.97
C VAL A 65 2.17 -0.77 -3.81
N PHE A 66 2.82 0.09 -3.04
CA PHE A 66 2.36 1.44 -2.76
C PHE A 66 3.16 2.43 -3.63
N HIS A 67 2.48 3.16 -4.49
CA HIS A 67 3.12 4.13 -5.41
C HIS A 67 3.30 5.47 -4.71
N VAL A 68 4.24 5.52 -3.77
CA VAL A 68 4.42 6.67 -2.89
C VAL A 68 5.13 7.82 -3.57
N GLY A 69 6.01 7.56 -4.56
CA GLY A 69 6.67 8.63 -5.30
C GLY A 69 5.67 9.54 -5.99
N HIS A 70 4.67 8.95 -6.64
CA HIS A 70 3.61 9.69 -7.30
C HIS A 70 2.80 10.52 -6.31
N TYR A 71 2.50 9.92 -5.15
CA TYR A 71 1.79 10.62 -4.08
C TYR A 71 2.58 11.84 -3.59
N PHE A 72 3.88 11.68 -3.34
CA PHE A 72 4.70 12.77 -2.83
C PHE A 72 4.84 13.92 -3.83
N GLN A 73 4.91 13.62 -5.13
CA GLN A 73 4.98 14.64 -6.16
C GLN A 73 3.73 15.53 -6.16
N LYS A 74 2.58 14.97 -5.79
CA LYS A 74 1.30 15.71 -5.75
C LYS A 74 1.01 16.32 -4.39
N SER A 75 1.78 15.96 -3.35
CA SER A 75 1.43 16.30 -1.96
C SER A 75 1.74 17.73 -1.58
N GLY A 76 2.46 18.48 -2.40
CA GLY A 76 2.89 19.83 -2.08
C GLY A 76 4.15 19.88 -1.23
N LEU A 77 4.79 18.75 -0.95
CA LEU A 77 6.09 18.74 -0.30
C LEU A 77 7.14 19.32 -1.23
N ASP A 78 8.09 20.01 -0.62
CA ASP A 78 9.13 20.74 -1.34
C ASP A 78 10.35 19.85 -1.56
N PHE A 79 10.68 19.63 -2.83
CA PHE A 79 11.86 18.87 -3.24
C PHE A 79 12.76 19.77 -4.11
N ASP A 80 12.96 21.02 -3.72
CA ASP A 80 13.66 22.04 -4.50
C ASP A 80 15.07 21.64 -4.92
N GLU A 81 15.73 20.80 -4.15
CA GLU A 81 17.08 20.36 -4.47
C GLU A 81 17.13 19.38 -5.63
N LEU A 82 15.97 18.87 -6.05
CA LEU A 82 15.92 17.84 -7.08
C LEU A 82 15.57 18.44 -8.43
N ALA A 83 16.14 17.86 -9.48
CA ALA A 83 15.69 18.15 -10.84
C ALA A 83 14.23 17.68 -10.98
N GLU A 84 13.48 18.32 -11.88
CA GLU A 84 12.06 18.08 -12.05
C GLU A 84 11.71 16.61 -12.32
N ASP A 85 12.58 15.91 -13.04
CA ASP A 85 12.38 14.51 -13.42
C ASP A 85 13.21 13.54 -12.58
N ALA A 86 13.87 14.02 -11.52
CA ALA A 86 14.68 13.17 -10.67
C ALA A 86 13.78 12.19 -9.87
N PRO A 87 14.23 10.95 -9.67
CA PRO A 87 13.49 10.03 -8.82
C PRO A 87 13.56 10.47 -7.36
N LEU A 88 12.47 10.30 -6.65
CA LEU A 88 12.45 10.52 -5.21
C LEU A 88 13.11 9.33 -4.52
N PHE A 89 13.52 9.52 -3.25
CA PHE A 89 14.17 8.45 -2.50
C PHE A 89 13.25 7.22 -2.39
N LEU A 90 11.98 7.44 -2.03
CA LEU A 90 10.98 6.36 -2.02
C LEU A 90 10.08 6.53 -3.24
N ASP A 91 9.97 5.48 -4.03
CA ASP A 91 9.14 5.46 -5.24
C ASP A 91 8.02 4.42 -5.09
N ALA A 92 8.25 3.19 -5.48
CA ALA A 92 7.28 2.11 -5.27
C ALA A 92 7.73 1.28 -4.07
N ILE A 93 6.85 1.09 -3.09
CA ILE A 93 7.17 0.31 -1.90
C ILE A 93 6.44 -1.02 -1.98
N PRO A 94 7.15 -2.13 -2.21
CA PRO A 94 6.54 -3.45 -2.18
C PRO A 94 6.59 -4.02 -0.76
N ILE A 95 5.47 -4.55 -0.31
CA ILE A 95 5.41 -5.28 0.96
C ILE A 95 4.87 -6.67 0.66
N ARG A 96 5.74 -7.67 0.78
CA ARG A 96 5.38 -9.06 0.55
C ARG A 96 5.09 -9.73 1.88
N PHE A 97 3.95 -10.42 1.95
CA PHE A 97 3.48 -11.00 3.20
C PHE A 97 2.69 -12.27 2.94
N GLY A 98 2.46 -13.05 3.99
CA GLY A 98 1.69 -14.28 3.90
C GLY A 98 0.33 -14.15 4.54
N LEU A 99 -0.70 -14.67 3.87
CA LEU A 99 -2.03 -14.87 4.43
C LEU A 99 -2.14 -16.34 4.78
N ALA A 100 -2.00 -16.66 6.06
CA ALA A 100 -1.89 -18.05 6.51
C ALA A 100 -3.23 -18.64 6.97
N LEU A 101 -4.16 -17.81 7.40
CA LEU A 101 -5.44 -18.26 7.97
C LEU A 101 -6.59 -17.43 7.40
N PRO A 102 -7.80 -18.02 7.31
CA PRO A 102 -8.96 -17.27 6.83
C PRO A 102 -9.48 -16.30 7.90
N ARG A 103 -8.89 -15.11 7.95
CA ARG A 103 -9.26 -14.05 8.89
C ARG A 103 -9.04 -12.70 8.25
N HIS A 104 -9.46 -11.63 8.92
CA HIS A 104 -9.15 -10.28 8.47
C HIS A 104 -7.67 -10.00 8.71
N TYR A 105 -6.97 -9.60 7.65
CA TYR A 105 -5.61 -9.08 7.72
C TYR A 105 -5.63 -7.60 7.37
N HIS A 106 -4.97 -6.81 8.18
CA HIS A 106 -4.83 -5.38 7.96
C HIS A 106 -3.35 -5.05 7.87
N VAL A 107 -2.93 -4.52 6.72
CA VAL A 107 -1.52 -4.21 6.44
C VAL A 107 -1.39 -2.71 6.21
N PRO A 108 -1.14 -1.93 7.27
CA PRO A 108 -1.02 -0.48 7.16
C PRO A 108 0.40 -0.07 6.75
N LEU A 109 0.50 1.13 6.19
CA LEU A 109 1.78 1.75 5.85
C LEU A 109 1.89 3.08 6.59
N LEU A 110 2.95 3.23 7.37
CA LEU A 110 3.32 4.52 7.99
C LEU A 110 4.41 5.11 7.12
N LEU A 111 4.12 6.24 6.49
CA LEU A 111 4.91 6.76 5.38
C LEU A 111 5.46 8.15 5.67
N SER A 112 6.74 8.34 5.35
CA SER A 112 7.35 9.67 5.28
C SER A 112 8.21 9.72 4.00
N PRO A 113 8.73 10.90 3.61
CA PRO A 113 9.52 10.99 2.38
C PRO A 113 10.79 10.14 2.38
N PHE A 114 11.33 9.79 3.53
CA PHE A 114 12.61 9.09 3.62
C PHE A 114 12.56 7.81 4.45
N GLY A 115 11.36 7.34 4.80
CA GLY A 115 11.24 6.11 5.56
C GLY A 115 9.80 5.62 5.62
N TYR A 116 9.65 4.34 5.96
CA TYR A 116 8.32 3.79 6.15
C TYR A 116 8.39 2.60 7.11
N SER A 117 7.25 2.27 7.66
CA SER A 117 7.11 1.04 8.43
C SER A 117 5.75 0.41 8.13
N THR A 118 5.65 -0.87 8.40
CA THR A 118 4.43 -1.63 8.25
C THR A 118 4.32 -2.62 9.40
N TYR A 119 3.11 -3.08 9.66
CA TYR A 119 2.89 -4.10 10.68
C TYR A 119 1.58 -4.82 10.35
N ARG A 120 1.33 -5.94 11.03
CA ARG A 120 0.05 -6.61 10.87
C ARG A 120 -0.92 -6.01 11.89
N GLY A 121 -1.87 -5.22 11.40
CA GLY A 121 -2.90 -4.66 12.24
C GLY A 121 -3.90 -5.69 12.73
N SER A 122 -4.58 -5.38 13.78
CA SER A 122 -5.60 -6.26 14.35
C SER A 122 -6.98 -5.99 13.73
#